data_15de6f0932935114ba546b38ef9dc5ae
#
_entry.id   15de6f0932935114ba546b38ef9dc5ae
#
_cell.length_a   1.000
_cell.length_b   1.000
_cell.length_c   1.000
_cell.angle_alpha   90.00
_cell.angle_beta   90.00
_cell.angle_gamma   90.00
#
_symmetry.space_group_name_H-M   'P 1'
#
loop_
_entity.id
_entity.type
_entity.pdbx_description
1 polymer ?
#
loop_
_entity_poly.entity_id
_entity_poly.type
_entity_poly.pdbx_seq_one_letter_code
_entity_poly.pdbx_strand_id
1 'polypeptide(L)'
;MRPIPWAALAVLLNLLSPFAAIAADGGLREALRRAAPSADPAVIGLALEATQCAVQHGLPSSQRLAVIDYSRPSTEPRLWVFDLPSHQLLYQELVAHGRNSGENQARSFSNADGSLESSIGLFRTLDPYNGHNGYSLRMEGLEPGINDHALQRALVIHGASYVSYSAARSQGRIGRSWGCPAVPLAVAPRLIDTLKGGQYVFAYYPDRHWLSSSPYLHCSGEELAGAP
;
A
#
# COMPACT_ATOMS: atom_id res chain seq x y z
N MET A 1 64.17 -24.49 -3.46
CA MET A 1 62.71 -24.45 -3.68
C MET A 1 62.05 -24.22 -2.35
N ARG A 2 61.46 -23.02 -2.13
CA ARG A 2 60.77 -22.66 -0.89
C ARG A 2 59.28 -22.83 -1.11
N PRO A 3 58.47 -23.41 -0.20
CA PRO A 3 57.05 -23.53 -0.38
C PRO A 3 56.36 -22.20 -0.06
N ILE A 4 55.38 -21.84 -0.91
CA ILE A 4 54.49 -20.67 -0.75
C ILE A 4 53.41 -21.03 0.26
N PRO A 5 53.13 -20.20 1.31
CA PRO A 5 52.03 -20.47 2.24
C PRO A 5 50.70 -20.09 1.61
N TRP A 6 49.72 -21.00 1.68
CA TRP A 6 48.35 -20.76 1.29
C TRP A 6 47.67 -19.86 2.34
N ALA A 7 47.33 -18.65 1.95
CA ALA A 7 46.51 -17.78 2.79
C ALA A 7 45.06 -18.26 2.71
N ALA A 8 44.52 -18.73 3.82
CA ALA A 8 43.11 -19.05 3.96
C ALA A 8 42.28 -17.78 4.00
N LEU A 9 41.49 -17.55 2.96
CA LEU A 9 40.50 -16.47 2.90
C LEU A 9 39.30 -16.86 3.77
N ALA A 10 39.20 -16.31 4.98
CA ALA A 10 38.05 -16.49 5.85
C ALA A 10 36.89 -15.62 5.33
N VAL A 11 35.90 -16.27 4.72
CA VAL A 11 34.62 -15.62 4.37
C VAL A 11 33.81 -15.48 5.66
N LEU A 12 33.75 -14.27 6.19
CA LEU A 12 32.84 -13.91 7.28
C LEU A 12 31.42 -13.85 6.73
N LEU A 13 30.64 -14.93 6.90
CA LEU A 13 29.19 -14.90 6.73
C LEU A 13 28.61 -14.07 7.88
N ASN A 14 28.17 -12.86 7.60
CA ASN A 14 27.35 -12.07 8.52
C ASN A 14 25.95 -12.72 8.58
N LEU A 15 25.74 -13.64 9.50
CA LEU A 15 24.43 -14.13 9.91
C LEU A 15 23.75 -13.00 10.71
N LEU A 16 22.93 -12.19 10.06
CA LEU A 16 22.04 -11.25 10.74
C LEU A 16 21.11 -12.09 11.64
N SER A 17 21.19 -11.85 12.96
CA SER A 17 20.37 -12.53 13.96
C SER A 17 18.89 -12.19 13.72
N PRO A 18 17.95 -13.18 13.81
CA PRO A 18 16.52 -12.92 13.68
C PRO A 18 16.00 -11.89 14.71
N PHE A 19 16.64 -11.78 15.86
CA PHE A 19 16.34 -10.74 16.86
C PHE A 19 16.58 -9.30 16.35
N ALA A 20 17.55 -9.09 15.45
CA ALA A 20 17.82 -7.77 14.89
C ALA A 20 16.71 -7.35 13.90
N ALA A 21 16.11 -8.29 13.16
CA ALA A 21 15.03 -8.01 12.23
C ALA A 21 13.72 -7.64 12.97
N ILE A 22 13.37 -8.34 14.04
CA ILE A 22 12.18 -8.06 14.87
C ILE A 22 12.30 -6.68 15.56
N ALA A 23 13.48 -6.33 16.07
CA ALA A 23 13.72 -5.03 16.70
C ALA A 23 13.65 -3.87 15.69
N ALA A 24 14.12 -4.08 14.45
CA ALA A 24 14.07 -3.09 13.38
C ALA A 24 12.63 -2.83 12.92
N ASP A 25 11.78 -3.87 12.85
CA ASP A 25 10.37 -3.78 12.49
C ASP A 25 9.55 -3.01 13.54
N GLY A 26 9.73 -3.31 14.81
CA GLY A 26 9.09 -2.57 15.90
C GLY A 26 9.45 -1.08 15.90
N GLY A 27 10.70 -0.76 15.54
CA GLY A 27 11.19 0.61 15.40
C GLY A 27 10.55 1.35 14.24
N LEU A 28 10.42 0.72 13.06
CA LEU A 28 9.79 1.29 11.89
C LEU A 28 8.30 1.56 12.13
N ARG A 29 7.56 0.57 12.63
CA ARG A 29 6.13 0.71 12.96
C ARG A 29 5.88 1.90 13.90
N GLU A 30 6.66 2.02 14.96
CA GLU A 30 6.53 3.12 15.92
C GLU A 30 6.92 4.47 15.31
N ALA A 31 7.92 4.52 14.42
CA ALA A 31 8.31 5.74 13.72
C ALA A 31 7.20 6.24 12.78
N LEU A 32 6.58 5.35 11.98
CA LEU A 32 5.49 5.72 11.08
C LEU A 32 4.24 6.13 11.87
N ARG A 33 3.94 5.48 13.00
CA ARG A 33 2.84 5.86 13.89
C ARG A 33 3.03 7.29 14.42
N ARG A 34 4.26 7.66 14.83
CA ARG A 34 4.57 9.03 15.27
C ARG A 34 4.48 10.05 14.14
N ALA A 35 4.89 9.65 12.92
CA ALA A 35 4.84 10.53 11.74
C ALA A 35 3.39 10.80 11.27
N ALA A 36 2.47 9.86 11.48
CA ALA A 36 1.07 9.97 11.07
C ALA A 36 0.11 9.70 12.24
N PRO A 37 0.02 10.59 13.23
CA PRO A 37 -0.79 10.37 14.44
C PRO A 37 -2.30 10.30 14.16
N SER A 38 -2.75 10.73 12.99
CA SER A 38 -4.14 10.65 12.54
C SER A 38 -4.50 9.30 11.89
N ALA A 39 -3.51 8.49 11.50
CA ALA A 39 -3.73 7.16 10.95
C ALA A 39 -3.99 6.14 12.07
N ASP A 40 -4.78 5.11 11.78
CA ASP A 40 -4.95 4.00 12.71
C ASP A 40 -3.63 3.20 12.78
N PRO A 41 -3.02 3.06 13.97
CA PRO A 41 -1.77 2.32 14.15
C PRO A 41 -1.89 0.83 13.79
N ALA A 42 -3.09 0.23 13.91
CA ALA A 42 -3.32 -1.14 13.49
C ALA A 42 -3.26 -1.27 11.96
N VAL A 43 -3.84 -0.31 11.22
CA VAL A 43 -3.80 -0.28 9.75
C VAL A 43 -2.37 -0.07 9.24
N ILE A 44 -1.58 0.82 9.87
CA ILE A 44 -0.15 0.96 9.56
C ILE A 44 0.58 -0.36 9.80
N GLY A 45 0.28 -1.05 10.90
CA GLY A 45 0.87 -2.34 11.23
C GLY A 45 0.60 -3.39 10.15
N LEU A 46 -0.65 -3.55 9.73
CA LEU A 46 -1.04 -4.48 8.66
C LEU A 46 -0.37 -4.13 7.31
N ALA A 47 -0.27 -2.83 6.99
CA ALA A 47 0.40 -2.39 5.77
C ALA A 47 1.90 -2.75 5.74
N LEU A 48 2.59 -2.61 6.87
CA LEU A 48 3.99 -3.03 7.00
C LEU A 48 4.13 -4.54 6.93
N GLU A 49 3.27 -5.30 7.61
CA GLU A 49 3.24 -6.77 7.56
C GLU A 49 3.03 -7.26 6.13
N ALA A 50 2.04 -6.72 5.42
CA ALA A 50 1.77 -7.07 4.03
C ALA A 50 2.98 -6.78 3.11
N THR A 51 3.64 -5.65 3.31
CA THR A 51 4.80 -5.25 2.53
C THR A 51 6.00 -6.17 2.79
N GLN A 52 6.26 -6.54 4.04
CA GLN A 52 7.33 -7.46 4.41
C GLN A 52 7.07 -8.86 3.87
N CYS A 53 5.83 -9.32 4.00
CA CYS A 53 5.41 -10.60 3.47
C CYS A 53 5.60 -10.68 1.95
N ALA A 54 5.26 -9.61 1.22
CA ALA A 54 5.51 -9.53 -0.22
C ALA A 54 7.00 -9.67 -0.56
N VAL A 55 7.89 -9.06 0.23
CA VAL A 55 9.34 -9.20 0.07
C VAL A 55 9.82 -10.62 0.40
N GLN A 56 9.28 -11.26 1.43
CA GLN A 56 9.57 -12.67 1.75
C GLN A 56 9.13 -13.62 0.64
N HIS A 57 8.05 -13.30 -0.07
CA HIS A 57 7.60 -14.03 -1.27
C HIS A 57 8.38 -13.66 -2.55
N GLY A 58 9.50 -12.95 -2.43
CA GLY A 58 10.41 -12.65 -3.55
C GLY A 58 10.07 -11.39 -4.35
N LEU A 59 9.09 -10.60 -3.91
CA LEU A 59 8.82 -9.30 -4.55
C LEU A 59 9.88 -8.27 -4.12
N PRO A 60 10.21 -7.29 -4.98
CA PRO A 60 11.19 -6.25 -4.63
C PRO A 60 10.75 -5.42 -3.43
N SER A 61 11.69 -5.03 -2.58
CA SER A 61 11.45 -4.03 -1.54
C SER A 61 11.12 -2.67 -2.15
N SER A 62 10.31 -1.87 -1.45
CA SER A 62 9.97 -0.51 -1.89
C SER A 62 10.57 0.55 -0.97
N GLN A 63 10.74 1.76 -1.52
CA GLN A 63 11.18 2.94 -0.76
C GLN A 63 9.99 3.76 -0.23
N ARG A 64 8.80 3.52 -0.79
CA ARG A 64 7.58 4.25 -0.47
C ARG A 64 6.46 3.27 -0.16
N LEU A 65 5.63 3.65 0.81
CA LEU A 65 4.41 2.93 1.15
C LEU A 65 3.25 3.91 1.19
N ALA A 66 2.24 3.68 0.36
CA ALA A 66 0.96 4.37 0.48
C ALA A 66 -0.02 3.48 1.26
N VAL A 67 -0.72 4.07 2.23
CA VAL A 67 -1.74 3.41 3.03
C VAL A 67 -3.06 4.15 2.82
N ILE A 68 -4.08 3.45 2.36
CA ILE A 68 -5.44 3.96 2.23
C ILE A 68 -6.32 3.24 3.24
N ASP A 69 -7.00 3.99 4.10
CA ASP A 69 -7.95 3.44 5.08
C ASP A 69 -9.39 3.76 4.65
N TYR A 70 -9.99 2.85 3.91
CA TYR A 70 -11.38 2.97 3.45
C TYR A 70 -12.42 2.77 4.56
N SER A 71 -12.05 2.36 5.77
CA SER A 71 -12.97 2.34 6.91
C SER A 71 -13.34 3.75 7.39
N ARG A 72 -12.54 4.76 7.03
CA ARG A 72 -12.80 6.17 7.35
C ARG A 72 -13.71 6.84 6.33
N PRO A 73 -14.45 7.89 6.74
CA PRO A 73 -15.30 8.65 5.82
C PRO A 73 -14.46 9.38 4.75
N SER A 74 -15.02 9.53 3.56
CA SER A 74 -14.33 10.19 2.44
C SER A 74 -14.08 11.68 2.67
N THR A 75 -14.76 12.27 3.63
CA THR A 75 -14.59 13.68 4.05
C THR A 75 -13.34 13.94 4.89
N GLU A 76 -12.66 12.89 5.33
CA GLU A 76 -11.44 12.96 6.13
C GLU A 76 -10.22 12.49 5.32
N PRO A 77 -9.02 13.01 5.63
CA PRO A 77 -7.79 12.40 5.13
C PRO A 77 -7.72 10.93 5.53
N ARG A 78 -7.53 10.07 4.53
CA ARG A 78 -7.48 8.61 4.71
C ARG A 78 -6.50 7.93 3.76
N LEU A 79 -5.63 8.72 3.13
CA LEU A 79 -4.44 8.30 2.38
C LEU A 79 -3.22 8.93 3.04
N TRP A 80 -2.25 8.09 3.40
CA TRP A 80 -0.92 8.49 3.87
C TRP A 80 0.12 7.89 2.95
N VAL A 81 1.17 8.66 2.65
CA VAL A 81 2.33 8.17 1.88
C VAL A 81 3.57 8.39 2.71
N PHE A 82 4.31 7.33 2.95
CA PHE A 82 5.52 7.33 3.77
C PHE A 82 6.77 7.14 2.90
N ASP A 83 7.84 7.80 3.29
CA ASP A 83 9.22 7.47 2.93
C ASP A 83 9.73 6.48 3.97
N LEU A 84 9.94 5.22 3.56
CA LEU A 84 10.34 4.17 4.49
C LEU A 84 11.77 4.34 5.01
N PRO A 85 12.78 4.72 4.19
CA PRO A 85 14.13 4.95 4.68
C PRO A 85 14.28 6.08 5.68
N SER A 86 13.56 7.20 5.48
CA SER A 86 13.63 8.36 6.38
C SER A 86 12.55 8.35 7.47
N HIS A 87 11.61 7.42 7.40
CA HIS A 87 10.44 7.31 8.29
C HIS A 87 9.53 8.54 8.26
N GLN A 88 9.54 9.31 7.18
CA GLN A 88 8.79 10.55 7.06
C GLN A 88 7.42 10.33 6.41
N LEU A 89 6.43 11.08 6.89
CA LEU A 89 5.16 11.24 6.19
C LEU A 89 5.33 12.27 5.07
N LEU A 90 5.11 11.86 3.82
CA LEU A 90 5.20 12.73 2.64
C LEU A 90 3.86 13.37 2.28
N TYR A 91 2.77 12.59 2.39
CA TYR A 91 1.41 13.03 2.06
C TYR A 91 0.40 12.50 3.08
N GLN A 92 -0.59 13.34 3.37
CA GLN A 92 -1.82 12.99 4.09
C GLN A 92 -2.98 13.65 3.36
N GLU A 93 -3.79 12.86 2.64
CA GLU A 93 -4.73 13.38 1.66
C GLU A 93 -6.11 12.74 1.72
N LEU A 94 -7.09 13.44 1.16
CA LEU A 94 -8.36 12.86 0.79
C LEU A 94 -8.14 11.87 -0.36
N VAL A 95 -8.89 10.76 -0.36
CA VAL A 95 -8.93 9.83 -1.48
C VAL A 95 -10.35 9.33 -1.72
N ALA A 96 -10.80 9.35 -2.99
CA ALA A 96 -12.09 8.83 -3.38
C ALA A 96 -12.05 7.31 -3.51
N HIS A 97 -13.20 6.70 -3.32
CA HIS A 97 -13.49 5.30 -3.67
C HIS A 97 -14.47 5.22 -4.86
N GLY A 98 -14.72 4.01 -5.34
CA GLY A 98 -15.65 3.73 -6.42
C GLY A 98 -17.10 4.05 -6.06
N ARG A 99 -17.88 4.51 -7.05
CA ARG A 99 -19.26 4.96 -6.86
C ARG A 99 -20.18 3.88 -6.27
N ASN A 100 -19.91 2.63 -6.55
CA ASN A 100 -20.68 1.51 -5.99
C ASN A 100 -20.11 0.98 -4.68
N SER A 101 -18.92 1.46 -4.25
CA SER A 101 -18.40 1.11 -2.92
C SER A 101 -19.15 1.77 -1.76
N GLY A 102 -19.89 2.84 -2.00
CA GLY A 102 -20.67 3.53 -0.97
C GLY A 102 -20.80 5.03 -1.22
N GLU A 103 -21.31 5.75 -0.25
CA GLU A 103 -21.47 7.20 -0.29
C GLU A 103 -20.29 7.92 0.39
N ASN A 104 -20.46 8.46 1.60
CA ASN A 104 -19.34 9.00 2.38
C ASN A 104 -18.48 7.88 2.99
N GLN A 105 -19.11 6.80 3.41
CA GLN A 105 -18.47 5.60 3.91
C GLN A 105 -18.39 4.55 2.78
N ALA A 106 -17.22 4.00 2.53
CA ALA A 106 -17.12 2.80 1.72
C ALA A 106 -17.61 1.59 2.52
N ARG A 107 -18.30 0.65 1.86
CA ARG A 107 -18.90 -0.53 2.51
C ARG A 107 -18.79 -1.79 1.66
N SER A 108 -18.48 -1.63 0.36
CA SER A 108 -18.43 -2.73 -0.60
C SER A 108 -17.20 -2.59 -1.49
N PHE A 109 -16.57 -3.72 -1.78
CA PHE A 109 -15.34 -3.81 -2.57
C PHE A 109 -15.44 -5.01 -3.51
N SER A 110 -14.79 -4.92 -4.66
CA SER A 110 -14.90 -5.95 -5.67
C SER A 110 -13.64 -6.09 -6.51
N ASN A 111 -13.39 -7.32 -6.96
CA ASN A 111 -12.41 -7.65 -7.98
C ASN A 111 -13.04 -7.84 -9.37
N ALA A 112 -14.37 -7.78 -9.47
CA ALA A 112 -15.09 -8.01 -10.72
C ALA A 112 -14.99 -6.82 -11.67
N ASP A 113 -14.80 -7.09 -12.96
CA ASP A 113 -14.83 -6.06 -14.00
C ASP A 113 -16.18 -5.39 -14.08
N GLY A 114 -16.20 -4.07 -14.35
CA GLY A 114 -17.42 -3.28 -14.46
C GLY A 114 -18.18 -3.05 -13.15
N SER A 115 -17.71 -3.56 -12.01
CA SER A 115 -18.38 -3.38 -10.69
C SER A 115 -18.51 -1.93 -10.26
N LEU A 116 -17.60 -1.04 -10.72
CA LEU A 116 -17.47 0.35 -10.30
C LEU A 116 -17.19 0.51 -8.79
N GLU A 117 -16.70 -0.57 -8.18
CA GLU A 117 -16.26 -0.62 -6.78
C GLU A 117 -14.73 -0.55 -6.71
N SER A 118 -14.21 -0.02 -5.63
CA SER A 118 -12.79 -0.11 -5.32
C SER A 118 -12.42 -1.55 -4.94
N SER A 119 -11.12 -1.88 -5.03
CA SER A 119 -10.56 -3.10 -4.47
C SER A 119 -9.74 -2.77 -3.23
N ILE A 120 -9.60 -3.75 -2.33
CA ILE A 120 -8.76 -3.70 -1.12
C ILE A 120 -7.54 -4.61 -1.28
N GLY A 121 -6.63 -4.56 -0.32
CA GLY A 121 -5.44 -5.41 -0.30
C GLY A 121 -4.17 -4.68 -0.70
N LEU A 122 -3.14 -5.48 -1.00
CA LEU A 122 -1.82 -5.00 -1.40
C LEU A 122 -1.72 -4.86 -2.91
N PHE A 123 -1.22 -3.72 -3.36
CA PHE A 123 -0.95 -3.41 -4.76
C PHE A 123 0.51 -3.02 -4.95
N ARG A 124 1.02 -3.20 -6.15
CA ARG A 124 2.28 -2.62 -6.62
C ARG A 124 2.02 -1.61 -7.71
N THR A 125 2.66 -0.46 -7.64
CA THR A 125 2.57 0.57 -8.67
C THR A 125 3.45 0.21 -9.86
N LEU A 126 3.05 0.68 -11.03
CA LEU A 126 3.76 0.50 -12.29
C LEU A 126 4.16 1.86 -12.87
N ASP A 127 4.28 1.93 -14.20
CA ASP A 127 4.58 3.17 -14.89
C ASP A 127 3.37 4.11 -14.96
N PRO A 128 3.59 5.42 -14.83
CA PRO A 128 2.56 6.41 -15.07
C PRO A 128 2.27 6.56 -16.57
N TYR A 129 1.13 7.12 -16.90
CA TYR A 129 0.73 7.42 -18.27
C TYR A 129 -0.23 8.62 -18.33
N ASN A 130 -0.40 9.21 -19.49
CA ASN A 130 -1.44 10.20 -19.73
C ASN A 130 -2.63 9.51 -20.43
N GLY A 131 -3.78 9.48 -19.76
CA GLY A 131 -5.00 8.87 -20.26
C GLY A 131 -6.22 9.78 -20.10
N HIS A 132 -7.41 9.18 -20.10
CA HIS A 132 -8.68 9.90 -19.96
C HIS A 132 -8.74 10.75 -18.66
N ASN A 133 -8.16 10.25 -17.58
CA ASN A 133 -8.09 10.94 -16.29
C ASN A 133 -6.84 11.83 -16.15
N GLY A 134 -6.15 12.16 -17.25
CA GLY A 134 -4.88 12.87 -17.25
C GLY A 134 -3.72 12.00 -16.79
N TYR A 135 -2.73 12.61 -16.14
CA TYR A 135 -1.56 11.91 -15.59
C TYR A 135 -2.00 10.95 -14.48
N SER A 136 -1.80 9.68 -14.70
CA SER A 136 -2.33 8.58 -13.90
C SER A 136 -1.27 7.51 -13.67
N LEU A 137 -1.34 6.80 -12.55
CA LEU A 137 -0.41 5.75 -12.15
C LEU A 137 -1.10 4.39 -12.17
N ARG A 138 -0.61 3.47 -12.99
CA ARG A 138 -1.10 2.09 -13.02
C ARG A 138 -0.75 1.35 -11.74
N MET A 139 -1.62 0.44 -11.34
CA MET A 139 -1.41 -0.48 -10.22
C MET A 139 -1.78 -1.90 -10.65
N GLU A 140 -0.99 -2.86 -10.21
CA GLU A 140 -1.36 -4.27 -10.24
C GLU A 140 -1.73 -4.71 -8.82
N GLY A 141 -2.76 -5.54 -8.70
CA GLY A 141 -3.15 -6.18 -7.44
C GLY A 141 -2.35 -7.45 -7.25
N LEU A 142 -1.92 -7.69 -6.01
CA LEU A 142 -1.02 -8.80 -5.69
C LEU A 142 -1.76 -10.00 -5.04
N GLU A 143 -3.05 -9.85 -4.75
CA GLU A 143 -3.81 -10.84 -3.99
C GLU A 143 -4.84 -11.55 -4.88
N PRO A 144 -4.61 -12.85 -5.20
CA PRO A 144 -5.51 -13.64 -6.04
C PRO A 144 -6.95 -13.66 -5.50
N GLY A 145 -7.92 -13.39 -6.38
CA GLY A 145 -9.34 -13.35 -6.04
C GLY A 145 -9.80 -12.09 -5.29
N ILE A 146 -8.88 -11.28 -4.78
CA ILE A 146 -9.17 -10.06 -3.99
C ILE A 146 -8.98 -8.80 -4.85
N ASN A 147 -7.84 -8.67 -5.52
CA ASN A 147 -7.51 -7.48 -6.32
C ASN A 147 -6.66 -7.77 -7.57
N ASP A 148 -6.36 -9.00 -7.88
CA ASP A 148 -5.50 -9.41 -9.00
C ASP A 148 -6.01 -8.96 -10.38
N HIS A 149 -7.30 -8.61 -10.50
CA HIS A 149 -7.85 -8.00 -11.71
C HIS A 149 -7.65 -6.47 -11.79
N ALA A 150 -6.98 -5.84 -10.82
CA ALA A 150 -6.86 -4.38 -10.77
C ALA A 150 -6.28 -3.76 -12.04
N LEU A 151 -5.24 -4.36 -12.61
CA LEU A 151 -4.63 -3.87 -13.87
C LEU A 151 -5.58 -4.04 -15.06
N GLN A 152 -6.26 -5.19 -15.18
CA GLN A 152 -7.25 -5.47 -16.21
C GLN A 152 -8.45 -4.51 -16.13
N ARG A 153 -8.90 -4.21 -14.91
CA ARG A 153 -9.96 -3.24 -14.59
C ARG A 153 -9.53 -1.78 -14.76
N ALA A 154 -8.30 -1.53 -15.17
CA ALA A 154 -7.70 -0.21 -15.30
C ALA A 154 -7.82 0.64 -14.00
N LEU A 155 -7.66 0.02 -12.83
CA LEU A 155 -7.59 0.74 -11.57
C LEU A 155 -6.26 1.50 -11.50
N VAL A 156 -6.35 2.82 -11.34
CA VAL A 156 -5.20 3.72 -11.35
C VAL A 156 -5.32 4.78 -10.26
N ILE A 157 -4.20 5.28 -9.77
CA ILE A 157 -4.19 6.52 -8.97
C ILE A 157 -4.22 7.70 -9.95
N HIS A 158 -5.18 8.61 -9.79
CA HIS A 158 -5.31 9.79 -10.64
C HIS A 158 -5.82 11.02 -9.87
N GLY A 159 -5.63 12.20 -10.44
CA GLY A 159 -6.20 13.43 -9.92
C GLY A 159 -7.64 13.62 -10.33
N ALA A 160 -8.46 14.19 -9.43
CA ALA A 160 -9.83 14.52 -9.75
C ALA A 160 -10.30 15.80 -9.05
N SER A 161 -11.01 16.69 -9.79
CA SER A 161 -11.54 17.93 -9.24
C SER A 161 -12.65 17.73 -8.20
N TYR A 162 -13.33 16.59 -8.26
CA TYR A 162 -14.37 16.22 -7.29
C TYR A 162 -13.80 15.75 -5.94
N VAL A 163 -12.48 15.60 -5.81
CA VAL A 163 -11.80 15.30 -4.55
C VAL A 163 -11.27 16.61 -3.97
N SER A 164 -12.05 17.21 -3.09
CA SER A 164 -11.67 18.47 -2.45
C SER A 164 -12.35 18.64 -1.09
N TYR A 165 -11.73 19.41 -0.21
CA TYR A 165 -12.32 19.80 1.07
C TYR A 165 -13.59 20.65 0.89
N SER A 166 -13.71 21.42 -0.20
CA SER A 166 -14.93 22.18 -0.50
C SER A 166 -16.09 21.23 -0.82
N ALA A 167 -15.89 20.20 -1.63
CA ALA A 167 -16.89 19.17 -1.90
C ALA A 167 -17.29 18.44 -0.61
N ALA A 168 -16.31 18.04 0.22
CA ALA A 168 -16.54 17.39 1.50
C ALA A 168 -17.46 18.22 2.41
N ARG A 169 -17.20 19.53 2.52
CA ARG A 169 -18.02 20.43 3.36
C ARG A 169 -19.42 20.71 2.79
N SER A 170 -19.53 20.88 1.46
CA SER A 170 -20.81 21.26 0.84
C SER A 170 -21.78 20.11 0.61
N GLN A 171 -21.24 18.88 0.41
CA GLN A 171 -22.02 17.71 0.02
C GLN A 171 -22.04 16.61 1.09
N GLY A 172 -21.29 16.77 2.21
CA GLY A 172 -21.13 15.74 3.22
C GLY A 172 -20.34 14.51 2.75
N ARG A 173 -19.71 14.60 1.57
CA ARG A 173 -18.80 13.63 0.97
C ARG A 173 -17.98 14.28 -0.15
N ILE A 174 -16.90 13.63 -0.58
CA ILE A 174 -16.25 13.94 -1.86
C ILE A 174 -16.93 13.19 -3.02
N GLY A 175 -16.55 13.52 -4.27
CA GLY A 175 -17.00 12.73 -5.42
C GLY A 175 -16.45 11.31 -5.41
N ARG A 176 -16.92 10.47 -6.33
CA ARG A 176 -16.59 9.05 -6.43
C ARG A 176 -16.10 8.71 -7.82
N SER A 177 -15.18 7.75 -7.89
CA SER A 177 -14.61 7.23 -9.13
C SER A 177 -15.40 6.02 -9.67
N TRP A 178 -14.85 5.34 -10.65
CA TRP A 178 -15.31 4.03 -11.13
C TRP A 178 -14.52 2.86 -10.53
N GLY A 179 -13.96 3.07 -9.34
CA GLY A 179 -13.15 2.10 -8.59
C GLY A 179 -11.75 2.62 -8.24
N CYS A 180 -11.22 3.54 -9.03
CA CYS A 180 -9.88 4.11 -8.86
C CYS A 180 -9.74 4.88 -7.54
N PRO A 181 -8.60 4.81 -6.84
CA PRO A 181 -8.24 5.77 -5.80
C PRO A 181 -7.92 7.12 -6.46
N ALA A 182 -8.88 8.06 -6.42
CA ALA A 182 -8.66 9.41 -6.93
C ALA A 182 -8.28 10.37 -5.81
N VAL A 183 -7.29 11.23 -6.06
CA VAL A 183 -6.75 12.20 -5.09
C VAL A 183 -7.01 13.64 -5.55
N PRO A 184 -6.82 14.68 -4.70
CA PRO A 184 -6.96 16.07 -5.12
C PRO A 184 -6.11 16.38 -6.36
N LEU A 185 -6.70 17.06 -7.34
CA LEU A 185 -6.06 17.33 -8.62
C LEU A 185 -4.69 18.03 -8.48
N ALA A 186 -4.57 18.96 -7.54
CA ALA A 186 -3.34 19.72 -7.31
C ALA A 186 -2.18 18.85 -6.75
N VAL A 187 -2.49 17.76 -6.06
CA VAL A 187 -1.51 16.87 -5.42
C VAL A 187 -1.09 15.74 -6.37
N ALA A 188 -2.00 15.31 -7.24
CA ALA A 188 -1.85 14.10 -8.04
C ALA A 188 -0.50 13.98 -8.79
N PRO A 189 0.00 15.00 -9.52
CA PRO A 189 1.23 14.82 -10.29
C PRO A 189 2.44 14.46 -9.40
N ARG A 190 2.62 15.17 -8.29
CA ARG A 190 3.75 14.93 -7.38
C ARG A 190 3.59 13.61 -6.61
N LEU A 191 2.37 13.27 -6.21
CA LEU A 191 2.08 12.00 -5.52
C LEU A 191 2.34 10.81 -6.46
N ILE A 192 1.93 10.90 -7.72
CA ILE A 192 2.21 9.89 -8.75
C ILE A 192 3.71 9.74 -8.97
N ASP A 193 4.44 10.85 -9.11
CA ASP A 193 5.90 10.81 -9.25
C ASP A 193 6.62 10.19 -8.03
N THR A 194 6.06 10.38 -6.84
CA THR A 194 6.58 9.77 -5.60
C THR A 194 6.33 8.26 -5.55
N LEU A 195 5.20 7.80 -6.10
CA LEU A 195 4.75 6.41 -6.00
C LEU A 195 5.04 5.56 -7.25
N LYS A 196 5.52 6.11 -8.37
CA LYS A 196 5.82 5.33 -9.59
C LYS A 196 6.96 4.34 -9.39
N GLY A 197 7.02 3.31 -10.23
CA GLY A 197 8.17 2.41 -10.32
C GLY A 197 8.26 1.37 -9.20
N GLY A 198 7.16 0.64 -8.94
CA GLY A 198 7.19 -0.54 -8.08
C GLY A 198 7.02 -0.28 -6.58
N GLN A 199 6.43 0.86 -6.20
CA GLN A 199 6.12 1.13 -4.79
C GLN A 199 4.85 0.40 -4.36
N TYR A 200 4.66 0.19 -3.04
CA TYR A 200 3.48 -0.48 -2.52
C TYR A 200 2.36 0.48 -2.14
N VAL A 201 1.13 0.03 -2.39
CA VAL A 201 -0.11 0.68 -1.96
C VAL A 201 -0.93 -0.35 -1.22
N PHE A 202 -1.23 -0.09 0.04
CA PHE A 202 -2.08 -0.93 0.88
C PHE A 202 -3.42 -0.25 1.06
N ALA A 203 -4.49 -0.87 0.53
CA ALA A 203 -5.86 -0.38 0.65
C ALA A 203 -6.62 -1.22 1.67
N TYR A 204 -6.87 -0.63 2.84
CA TYR A 204 -7.50 -1.29 3.97
C TYR A 204 -9.01 -1.07 4.03
N TYR A 205 -9.72 -2.12 4.38
CA TYR A 205 -11.08 -2.13 4.91
C TYR A 205 -11.21 -3.34 5.84
N PRO A 206 -11.98 -3.30 6.95
CA PRO A 206 -12.12 -4.42 7.89
C PRO A 206 -13.02 -5.54 7.34
N ASP A 207 -12.72 -6.04 6.14
CA ASP A 207 -13.37 -7.20 5.53
C ASP A 207 -12.85 -8.49 6.16
N ARG A 208 -13.75 -9.27 6.78
CA ARG A 208 -13.38 -10.48 7.51
C ARG A 208 -12.81 -11.56 6.61
N HIS A 209 -13.35 -11.69 5.40
CA HIS A 209 -12.87 -12.70 4.45
C HIS A 209 -11.45 -12.36 4.01
N TRP A 210 -11.22 -11.13 3.54
CA TRP A 210 -9.90 -10.68 3.15
C TRP A 210 -8.89 -10.78 4.30
N LEU A 211 -9.23 -10.26 5.48
CA LEU A 211 -8.32 -10.28 6.63
C LEU A 211 -7.91 -11.69 7.06
N SER A 212 -8.76 -12.71 6.83
CA SER A 212 -8.46 -14.10 7.18
C SER A 212 -7.80 -14.91 6.05
N SER A 213 -7.87 -14.43 4.79
CA SER A 213 -7.42 -15.18 3.61
C SER A 213 -6.29 -14.53 2.83
N SER A 214 -5.90 -13.30 3.19
CA SER A 214 -4.82 -12.58 2.49
C SER A 214 -3.50 -13.32 2.61
N PRO A 215 -2.81 -13.63 1.50
CA PRO A 215 -1.51 -14.28 1.53
C PRO A 215 -0.40 -13.38 2.09
N TYR A 216 -0.69 -12.10 2.29
CA TYR A 216 0.28 -11.12 2.77
C TYR A 216 0.04 -10.64 4.21
N LEU A 217 -0.99 -11.14 4.91
CA LEU A 217 -1.27 -10.77 6.30
C LEU A 217 -0.98 -11.89 7.30
N HIS A 218 -0.39 -13.03 6.86
CA HIS A 218 -0.17 -14.21 7.70
C HIS A 218 1.20 -14.86 7.53
N CYS A 219 2.19 -14.19 6.94
CA CYS A 219 3.51 -14.75 6.71
C CYS A 219 4.28 -15.10 7.99
N SER A 220 4.05 -14.38 9.07
CA SER A 220 4.71 -14.62 10.35
C SER A 220 4.23 -15.87 11.09
N GLY A 221 3.16 -16.53 10.59
CA GLY A 221 2.57 -17.74 11.19
C GLY A 221 2.95 -19.06 10.52
N GLU A 222 3.50 -19.06 9.31
CA GLU A 222 3.77 -20.30 8.55
C GLU A 222 5.13 -20.96 8.86
N GLU A 223 6.05 -20.27 9.48
CA GLU A 223 7.39 -20.82 9.79
C GLU A 223 7.39 -21.89 10.90
N LEU A 224 6.25 -22.11 11.58
CA LEU A 224 6.14 -23.11 12.67
C LEU A 224 5.39 -24.39 12.29
N ALA A 225 4.85 -24.52 11.07
CA ALA A 225 4.04 -25.68 10.68
C ALA A 225 4.72 -26.62 9.65
N GLY A 226 5.90 -26.34 9.17
CA GLY A 226 6.52 -27.04 8.04
C GLY A 226 7.96 -27.50 8.25
N ALA A 227 8.27 -28.15 9.40
CA ALA A 227 9.48 -28.99 9.52
C ALA A 227 9.06 -30.43 9.82
N PRO A 228 9.33 -31.40 8.93
CA PRO A 228 9.16 -32.82 9.20
C PRO A 228 10.22 -33.37 10.20
#